data_d512899377d81969d806e7de5f8c49da
#
_entry.id   d512899377d81969d806e7de5f8c49da
#
_cell.length_a   1.000
_cell.length_b   1.000
_cell.length_c   1.000
_cell.angle_alpha   90.00
_cell.angle_beta   90.00
_cell.angle_gamma   90.00
#
_symmetry.space_group_name_H-M   'P 1'
#
loop_
_entity.id
_entity.type
_entity.pdbx_description
1 polymer ?
#
loop_
_entity_poly.entity_id
_entity_poly.type
_entity_poly.pdbx_seq_one_letter_code
_entity_poly.pdbx_strand_id
1 'polypeptide(L)'
;MNFVDILSPACALFLDFDGTLVDIAPEPGAVVVPCGLVPTLDALQQYLSGAVAVVSGRPIREIDEYLEPLRLPVAGVHGAERRAADGAVDVLPSHPLDEVEHAAASLLEQHPQLLVEHKERSIAVHYRQAPHLERVCCQTMQEAVERSPGLTLLRGKMVVEAKPGGASKGSAIEAFLREGPFLGRTPVFVGDDVTDEAGFAAVQRLGGLGVKVGEGPTVAWQRLANPGALRLEFENAVAMKVARKASA
;
A
#
# COMPACT_ATOMS: atom_id res chain seq x y z
N MET A 1 23.67 1.00 -6.47
CA MET A 1 23.32 2.34 -5.96
C MET A 1 22.69 2.12 -4.60
N ASN A 2 23.20 2.78 -3.56
CA ASN A 2 22.68 2.60 -2.19
C ASN A 2 21.30 3.28 -2.11
N PHE A 3 20.33 2.69 -1.41
CA PHE A 3 18.97 3.26 -1.31
C PHE A 3 18.98 4.69 -0.77
N VAL A 4 19.86 4.98 0.19
CA VAL A 4 20.06 6.33 0.75
C VAL A 4 20.45 7.37 -0.31
N ASP A 5 21.20 6.98 -1.35
CA ASP A 5 21.63 7.90 -2.41
C ASP A 5 20.47 8.30 -3.35
N ILE A 6 19.44 7.46 -3.43
CA ILE A 6 18.23 7.70 -4.25
C ILE A 6 17.32 8.73 -3.59
N LEU A 7 17.26 8.73 -2.25
CA LEU A 7 16.45 9.68 -1.49
C LEU A 7 17.08 11.07 -1.55
N SER A 8 16.75 11.84 -2.57
CA SER A 8 17.17 13.23 -2.77
C SER A 8 15.96 14.16 -2.79
N PRO A 9 16.10 15.47 -2.63
CA PRO A 9 14.99 16.42 -2.73
C PRO A 9 14.23 16.38 -4.07
N ALA A 10 14.81 15.76 -5.11
CA ALA A 10 14.14 15.53 -6.39
C ALA A 10 13.30 14.25 -6.41
N CYS A 11 13.28 13.47 -5.32
CA CYS A 11 12.51 12.23 -5.21
C CYS A 11 11.07 12.51 -4.74
N ALA A 12 10.12 11.72 -5.25
CA ALA A 12 8.78 11.54 -4.72
C ALA A 12 8.71 10.11 -4.13
N LEU A 13 8.51 9.99 -2.83
CA LEU A 13 8.55 8.72 -2.11
C LEU A 13 7.14 8.21 -1.83
N PHE A 14 6.84 7.02 -2.33
CA PHE A 14 5.59 6.31 -2.10
C PHE A 14 5.88 5.04 -1.32
N LEU A 15 5.08 4.75 -0.30
CA LEU A 15 5.32 3.69 0.67
C LEU A 15 4.06 2.86 0.87
N ASP A 16 4.16 1.57 0.67
CA ASP A 16 3.17 0.67 1.20
C ASP A 16 3.28 0.58 2.73
N PHE A 17 2.27 0.05 3.41
CA PHE A 17 2.19 0.04 4.87
C PHE A 17 2.47 -1.33 5.47
N ASP A 18 1.58 -2.30 5.26
CA ASP A 18 1.67 -3.64 5.85
C ASP A 18 2.74 -4.49 5.16
N GLY A 19 3.70 -5.04 5.90
CA GLY A 19 4.83 -5.78 5.33
C GLY A 19 5.94 -4.90 4.75
N THR A 20 5.73 -3.59 4.76
CA THR A 20 6.68 -2.59 4.23
C THR A 20 7.13 -1.64 5.33
N LEU A 21 6.31 -0.73 5.82
CA LEU A 21 6.63 0.15 6.95
C LEU A 21 6.53 -0.57 8.29
N VAL A 22 5.55 -1.44 8.44
CA VAL A 22 5.30 -2.27 9.61
C VAL A 22 5.41 -3.76 9.26
N ASP A 23 5.69 -4.59 10.25
CA ASP A 23 5.73 -6.02 10.05
C ASP A 23 4.30 -6.57 9.86
N ILE A 24 4.15 -7.64 9.05
CA ILE A 24 2.85 -8.27 8.83
C ILE A 24 2.34 -8.86 10.14
N ALA A 25 1.17 -8.39 10.58
CA ALA A 25 0.49 -8.91 11.75
C ALA A 25 -0.31 -10.20 11.43
N PRO A 26 -0.54 -11.06 12.44
CA PRO A 26 -1.40 -12.24 12.27
C PRO A 26 -2.84 -11.89 11.89
N GLU A 27 -3.35 -10.77 12.39
CA GLU A 27 -4.68 -10.23 12.14
C GLU A 27 -4.59 -8.74 11.78
N PRO A 28 -5.50 -8.19 10.96
CA PRO A 28 -5.46 -6.80 10.52
C PRO A 28 -5.41 -5.75 11.64
N GLY A 29 -6.10 -6.02 12.77
CA GLY A 29 -6.12 -5.12 13.92
C GLY A 29 -4.95 -5.28 14.90
N ALA A 30 -4.05 -6.25 14.68
CA ALA A 30 -2.92 -6.53 15.59
C ALA A 30 -1.60 -5.88 15.12
N VAL A 31 -1.67 -4.88 14.26
CA VAL A 31 -0.49 -4.17 13.76
C VAL A 31 0.16 -3.37 14.87
N VAL A 32 1.49 -3.49 14.97
CA VAL A 32 2.30 -2.71 15.89
C VAL A 32 3.17 -1.74 15.08
N VAL A 33 2.99 -0.45 15.33
CA VAL A 33 3.84 0.59 14.75
C VAL A 33 5.15 0.66 15.54
N PRO A 34 6.31 0.41 14.92
CA PRO A 34 7.59 0.46 15.62
C PRO A 34 7.90 1.85 16.18
N CYS A 35 8.46 1.87 17.39
CA CYS A 35 8.95 3.11 17.97
C CYS A 35 9.99 3.75 17.03
N GLY A 36 9.85 5.05 16.77
CA GLY A 36 10.72 5.78 15.85
C GLY A 36 10.23 5.87 14.41
N LEU A 37 9.28 5.04 13.96
CA LEU A 37 8.77 5.09 12.58
C LEU A 37 8.14 6.45 12.26
N VAL A 38 7.23 6.94 13.11
CA VAL A 38 6.52 8.21 12.89
C VAL A 38 7.48 9.40 12.86
N PRO A 39 8.42 9.58 13.80
CA PRO A 39 9.43 10.63 13.70
C PRO A 39 10.33 10.53 12.47
N THR A 40 10.67 9.31 12.04
CA THR A 40 11.47 9.11 10.82
C THR A 40 10.70 9.51 9.56
N LEU A 41 9.42 9.16 9.46
CA LEU A 41 8.57 9.58 8.35
C LEU A 41 8.35 11.09 8.32
N ASP A 42 8.17 11.73 9.47
CA ASP A 42 8.07 13.18 9.58
C ASP A 42 9.37 13.88 9.08
N ALA A 43 10.52 13.38 9.51
CA ALA A 43 11.80 13.89 9.03
C ALA A 43 12.02 13.69 7.52
N LEU A 44 11.58 12.55 6.95
CA LEU A 44 11.60 12.29 5.51
C LEU A 44 10.65 13.24 4.78
N GLN A 45 9.44 13.46 5.29
CA GLN A 45 8.47 14.39 4.72
C GLN A 45 9.03 15.80 4.66
N GLN A 46 9.66 16.27 5.74
CA GLN A 46 10.33 17.57 5.78
C GLN A 46 11.49 17.64 4.78
N TYR A 47 12.33 16.61 4.73
CA TYR A 47 13.47 16.54 3.82
C TYR A 47 13.05 16.53 2.35
N LEU A 48 11.99 15.80 2.01
CA LEU A 48 11.44 15.70 0.66
C LEU A 48 10.40 16.81 0.37
N SER A 49 10.32 17.84 1.24
CA SER A 49 9.41 19.00 1.06
C SER A 49 7.95 18.56 0.82
N GLY A 50 7.48 17.59 1.59
CA GLY A 50 6.11 17.07 1.52
C GLY A 50 5.89 15.92 0.51
N ALA A 51 6.88 15.56 -0.31
CA ALA A 51 6.71 14.54 -1.35
C ALA A 51 6.88 13.10 -0.80
N VAL A 52 6.14 12.78 0.25
CA VAL A 52 6.00 11.44 0.83
C VAL A 52 4.53 11.10 0.91
N ALA A 53 4.13 9.92 0.41
CA ALA A 53 2.77 9.43 0.48
C ALA A 53 2.72 7.95 0.87
N VAL A 54 1.68 7.54 1.60
CA VAL A 54 1.36 6.14 1.84
C VAL A 54 0.39 5.64 0.78
N VAL A 55 0.61 4.43 0.26
CA VAL A 55 -0.24 3.80 -0.76
C VAL A 55 -0.57 2.37 -0.31
N SER A 56 -1.72 2.19 0.32
CA SER A 56 -2.07 0.99 1.08
C SER A 56 -3.41 0.37 0.66
N GLY A 57 -3.60 -0.89 1.03
CA GLY A 57 -4.91 -1.55 1.02
C GLY A 57 -5.80 -1.13 2.19
N ARG A 58 -5.24 -0.49 3.22
CA ARG A 58 -5.99 0.05 4.35
C ARG A 58 -6.73 1.33 4.00
N PRO A 59 -7.89 1.61 4.65
CA PRO A 59 -8.54 2.92 4.57
C PRO A 59 -7.65 4.04 5.12
N ILE A 60 -7.83 5.27 4.59
CA ILE A 60 -7.10 6.47 5.02
C ILE A 60 -7.20 6.66 6.54
N ARG A 61 -8.38 6.45 7.13
CA ARG A 61 -8.60 6.62 8.58
C ARG A 61 -7.71 5.71 9.41
N GLU A 62 -7.51 4.46 8.99
CA GLU A 62 -6.65 3.51 9.72
C GLU A 62 -5.17 3.90 9.63
N ILE A 63 -4.73 4.34 8.46
CA ILE A 63 -3.36 4.88 8.30
C ILE A 63 -3.15 6.09 9.21
N ASP A 64 -4.14 6.97 9.31
CA ASP A 64 -4.09 8.12 10.20
C ASP A 64 -4.00 7.73 11.68
N GLU A 65 -4.76 6.72 12.11
CA GLU A 65 -4.72 6.19 13.48
C GLU A 65 -3.35 5.60 13.82
N TYR A 66 -2.75 4.83 12.89
CA TYR A 66 -1.44 4.24 13.09
C TYR A 66 -0.28 5.25 13.07
N LEU A 67 -0.41 6.31 12.30
CA LEU A 67 0.67 7.30 12.12
C LEU A 67 0.47 8.56 12.98
N GLU A 68 -0.57 8.63 13.83
CA GLU A 68 -0.82 9.80 14.68
C GLU A 68 0.44 10.24 15.45
N PRO A 69 0.77 11.55 15.51
CA PRO A 69 0.02 12.70 14.98
C PRO A 69 0.35 13.09 13.52
N LEU A 70 1.14 12.27 12.80
CA LEU A 70 1.60 12.58 11.46
C LEU A 70 0.47 12.40 10.43
N ARG A 71 0.26 13.41 9.59
CA ARG A 71 -0.71 13.40 8.50
C ARG A 71 0.00 13.47 7.15
N LEU A 72 0.07 12.35 6.47
CA LEU A 72 0.65 12.24 5.12
C LEU A 72 -0.45 12.28 4.04
N PRO A 73 -0.11 12.62 2.78
CA PRO A 73 -0.87 12.17 1.63
C PRO A 73 -1.03 10.65 1.66
N VAL A 74 -2.25 10.15 1.40
CA VAL A 74 -2.55 8.71 1.47
C VAL A 74 -3.43 8.31 0.30
N ALA A 75 -3.10 7.19 -0.35
CA ALA A 75 -4.04 6.44 -1.16
C ALA A 75 -4.43 5.16 -0.41
N GLY A 76 -5.66 5.09 0.04
CA GLY A 76 -6.26 3.96 0.76
C GLY A 76 -7.07 3.06 -0.17
N VAL A 77 -7.43 1.87 0.34
CA VAL A 77 -8.23 0.85 -0.38
C VAL A 77 -7.66 0.61 -1.79
N HIS A 78 -6.33 0.37 -1.86
CA HIS A 78 -5.58 0.18 -3.11
C HIS A 78 -5.74 1.32 -4.14
N GLY A 79 -6.02 2.55 -3.70
CA GLY A 79 -6.23 3.72 -4.54
C GLY A 79 -7.69 4.05 -4.84
N ALA A 80 -8.66 3.39 -4.20
CA ALA A 80 -10.09 3.72 -4.33
C ALA A 80 -10.46 5.02 -3.57
N GLU A 81 -9.67 5.40 -2.59
CA GLU A 81 -9.71 6.71 -1.93
C GLU A 81 -8.32 7.33 -1.90
N ARG A 82 -8.23 8.64 -2.03
CA ARG A 82 -6.96 9.35 -2.07
C ARG A 82 -7.09 10.72 -1.41
N ARG A 83 -6.24 10.98 -0.43
CA ARG A 83 -6.05 12.31 0.16
C ARG A 83 -4.78 12.94 -0.42
N ALA A 84 -4.93 14.06 -1.10
CA ALA A 84 -3.84 14.86 -1.64
C ALA A 84 -3.05 15.60 -0.54
N ALA A 85 -1.93 16.22 -0.90
CA ALA A 85 -1.08 16.95 0.05
C ALA A 85 -1.75 18.21 0.62
N ASP A 86 -2.70 18.80 -0.09
CA ASP A 86 -3.52 19.94 0.37
C ASP A 86 -4.70 19.53 1.26
N GLY A 87 -4.89 18.23 1.47
CA GLY A 87 -5.96 17.65 2.27
C GLY A 87 -7.23 17.33 1.48
N ALA A 88 -7.31 17.64 0.20
CA ALA A 88 -8.45 17.27 -0.64
C ALA A 88 -8.57 15.74 -0.72
N VAL A 89 -9.79 15.22 -0.58
CA VAL A 89 -10.06 13.78 -0.61
C VAL A 89 -10.88 13.45 -1.85
N ASP A 90 -10.31 12.62 -2.72
CA ASP A 90 -10.98 12.01 -3.85
C ASP A 90 -11.36 10.58 -3.51
N VAL A 91 -12.58 10.18 -3.85
CA VAL A 91 -13.06 8.83 -3.58
C VAL A 91 -13.74 8.31 -4.85
N LEU A 92 -13.33 7.13 -5.32
CA LEU A 92 -14.00 6.49 -6.44
C LEU A 92 -15.47 6.16 -6.10
N PRO A 93 -16.36 6.10 -7.10
CA PRO A 93 -17.74 5.71 -6.87
C PRO A 93 -17.84 4.39 -6.10
N SER A 94 -18.81 4.30 -5.20
CA SER A 94 -19.15 3.04 -4.54
C SER A 94 -19.95 2.17 -5.51
N HIS A 95 -19.72 0.87 -5.45
CA HIS A 95 -20.48 -0.12 -6.20
C HIS A 95 -21.19 -1.06 -5.23
N PRO A 96 -22.39 -1.60 -5.58
CA PRO A 96 -23.06 -2.58 -4.75
C PRO A 96 -22.17 -3.82 -4.52
N LEU A 97 -22.15 -4.29 -3.28
CA LEU A 97 -21.35 -5.45 -2.87
C LEU A 97 -22.21 -6.69 -2.61
N ASP A 98 -23.54 -6.61 -2.82
CA ASP A 98 -24.50 -7.64 -2.43
C ASP A 98 -24.14 -9.04 -2.96
N GLU A 99 -23.80 -9.17 -4.23
CA GLU A 99 -23.40 -10.44 -4.84
C GLU A 99 -22.12 -11.00 -4.22
N VAL A 100 -21.16 -10.13 -3.96
CA VAL A 100 -19.87 -10.50 -3.33
C VAL A 100 -20.08 -10.87 -1.88
N GLU A 101 -20.93 -10.14 -1.16
CA GLU A 101 -21.28 -10.42 0.23
C GLU A 101 -21.96 -11.78 0.40
N HIS A 102 -22.94 -12.10 -0.45
CA HIS A 102 -23.57 -13.42 -0.48
C HIS A 102 -22.56 -14.54 -0.79
N ALA A 103 -21.66 -14.33 -1.74
CA ALA A 103 -20.62 -15.29 -2.07
C ALA A 103 -19.65 -15.53 -0.91
N ALA A 104 -19.20 -14.46 -0.26
CA ALA A 104 -18.30 -14.53 0.89
C ALA A 104 -18.99 -15.21 2.10
N ALA A 105 -20.25 -14.89 2.39
CA ALA A 105 -21.04 -15.52 3.44
C ALA A 105 -21.20 -17.01 3.18
N SER A 106 -21.54 -17.43 1.96
CA SER A 106 -21.65 -18.84 1.58
C SER A 106 -20.33 -19.60 1.74
N LEU A 107 -19.20 -18.96 1.38
CA LEU A 107 -17.87 -19.54 1.61
C LEU A 107 -17.60 -19.75 3.10
N LEU A 108 -17.94 -18.78 3.95
CA LEU A 108 -17.73 -18.87 5.40
C LEU A 108 -18.60 -19.95 6.04
N GLU A 109 -19.87 -20.10 5.61
CA GLU A 109 -20.76 -21.17 6.09
C GLU A 109 -20.22 -22.57 5.76
N GLN A 110 -19.67 -22.77 4.57
CA GLN A 110 -19.12 -24.04 4.13
C GLN A 110 -17.73 -24.32 4.71
N HIS A 111 -16.98 -23.28 5.01
CA HIS A 111 -15.57 -23.31 5.43
C HIS A 111 -15.31 -22.36 6.59
N PRO A 112 -15.69 -22.70 7.84
CA PRO A 112 -15.58 -21.82 9.01
C PRO A 112 -14.14 -21.40 9.38
N GLN A 113 -13.13 -22.02 8.79
CA GLN A 113 -11.71 -21.66 8.94
C GLN A 113 -11.29 -20.46 8.07
N LEU A 114 -12.17 -20.00 7.17
CA LEU A 114 -11.93 -18.77 6.41
C LEU A 114 -12.22 -17.55 7.29
N LEU A 115 -11.55 -16.43 6.99
CA LEU A 115 -11.87 -15.14 7.59
C LEU A 115 -12.39 -14.21 6.49
N VAL A 116 -13.60 -13.68 6.67
CA VAL A 116 -14.19 -12.66 5.80
C VAL A 116 -14.02 -11.32 6.47
N GLU A 117 -13.37 -10.40 5.78
CA GLU A 117 -13.17 -9.02 6.20
C GLU A 117 -14.04 -8.08 5.37
N HIS A 118 -15.00 -7.43 6.03
CA HIS A 118 -15.86 -6.41 5.43
C HIS A 118 -15.21 -5.04 5.59
N LYS A 119 -14.80 -4.46 4.47
CA LYS A 119 -14.32 -3.07 4.41
C LYS A 119 -15.43 -2.19 3.83
N GLU A 120 -15.32 -0.88 4.01
CA GLU A 120 -16.34 0.07 3.53
C GLU A 120 -16.69 -0.07 2.04
N ARG A 121 -15.71 -0.50 1.20
CA ARG A 121 -15.83 -0.53 -0.26
C ARG A 121 -15.37 -1.82 -0.90
N SER A 122 -14.99 -2.81 -0.10
CA SER A 122 -14.47 -4.09 -0.58
C SER A 122 -14.75 -5.20 0.42
N ILE A 123 -14.72 -6.43 -0.05
CA ILE A 123 -14.84 -7.63 0.77
C ILE A 123 -13.64 -8.52 0.45
N ALA A 124 -12.90 -8.90 1.51
CA ALA A 124 -11.75 -9.78 1.41
C ALA A 124 -12.03 -11.14 2.07
N VAL A 125 -11.64 -12.21 1.41
CA VAL A 125 -11.69 -13.57 1.93
C VAL A 125 -10.27 -14.06 2.14
N HIS A 126 -9.86 -14.23 3.40
CA HIS A 126 -8.55 -14.72 3.79
C HIS A 126 -8.60 -16.24 3.98
N TYR A 127 -7.71 -16.95 3.28
CA TYR A 127 -7.58 -18.41 3.35
C TYR A 127 -6.23 -18.86 3.93
N ARG A 128 -5.55 -17.98 4.71
CA ARG A 128 -4.25 -18.28 5.32
C ARG A 128 -4.29 -19.50 6.25
N GLN A 129 -5.40 -19.71 6.97
CA GLN A 129 -5.60 -20.86 7.85
C GLN A 129 -6.06 -22.12 7.09
N ALA A 130 -6.43 -21.97 5.82
CA ALA A 130 -6.88 -23.05 4.94
C ALA A 130 -6.36 -22.86 3.50
N PRO A 131 -5.03 -22.96 3.28
CA PRO A 131 -4.43 -22.64 1.96
C PRO A 131 -4.96 -23.52 0.83
N HIS A 132 -5.42 -24.73 1.11
CA HIS A 132 -6.01 -25.65 0.15
C HIS A 132 -7.33 -25.15 -0.46
N LEU A 133 -7.97 -24.14 0.14
CA LEU A 133 -9.20 -23.51 -0.35
C LEU A 133 -8.97 -22.34 -1.30
N GLU A 134 -7.72 -21.98 -1.60
CA GLU A 134 -7.38 -20.87 -2.52
C GLU A 134 -8.21 -20.91 -3.80
N ARG A 135 -8.23 -22.08 -4.48
CA ARG A 135 -8.94 -22.22 -5.74
C ARG A 135 -10.44 -21.96 -5.59
N VAL A 136 -11.06 -22.50 -4.54
CA VAL A 136 -12.50 -22.34 -4.26
C VAL A 136 -12.81 -20.87 -3.99
N CYS A 137 -12.05 -20.22 -3.07
CA CYS A 137 -12.23 -18.81 -2.75
C CYS A 137 -12.08 -17.92 -3.99
N CYS A 138 -11.01 -18.13 -4.77
CA CYS A 138 -10.76 -17.33 -5.96
C CYS A 138 -11.85 -17.51 -7.03
N GLN A 139 -12.34 -18.73 -7.25
CA GLN A 139 -13.38 -19.00 -8.23
C GLN A 139 -14.71 -18.40 -7.81
N THR A 140 -15.16 -18.65 -6.58
CA THR A 140 -16.44 -18.14 -6.07
C THR A 140 -16.49 -16.62 -6.08
N MET A 141 -15.41 -15.96 -5.62
CA MET A 141 -15.32 -14.50 -5.62
C MET A 141 -15.21 -13.92 -7.04
N GLN A 142 -14.56 -14.61 -7.96
CA GLN A 142 -14.48 -14.20 -9.37
C GLN A 142 -15.89 -14.21 -10.02
N GLU A 143 -16.65 -15.30 -9.83
CA GLU A 143 -18.02 -15.41 -10.34
C GLU A 143 -18.94 -14.33 -9.76
N ALA A 144 -18.77 -13.95 -8.49
CA ALA A 144 -19.52 -12.86 -7.88
C ALA A 144 -19.14 -11.49 -8.48
N VAL A 145 -17.85 -11.24 -8.68
CA VAL A 145 -17.36 -10.00 -9.32
C VAL A 145 -17.85 -9.86 -10.76
N GLU A 146 -17.92 -10.96 -11.53
CA GLU A 146 -18.45 -10.93 -12.89
C GLU A 146 -19.93 -10.52 -12.96
N ARG A 147 -20.69 -10.74 -11.87
CA ARG A 147 -22.07 -10.27 -11.73
C ARG A 147 -22.20 -8.87 -11.10
N SER A 148 -21.09 -8.28 -10.69
CA SER A 148 -21.03 -6.99 -9.99
C SER A 148 -20.34 -5.91 -10.84
N PRO A 149 -21.06 -5.20 -11.70
CA PRO A 149 -20.46 -4.17 -12.57
C PRO A 149 -19.69 -3.11 -11.76
N GLY A 150 -18.49 -2.80 -12.20
CA GLY A 150 -17.61 -1.81 -11.55
C GLY A 150 -16.73 -2.38 -10.46
N LEU A 151 -16.84 -3.65 -10.10
CA LEU A 151 -15.90 -4.34 -9.23
C LEU A 151 -14.81 -5.09 -10.01
N THR A 152 -13.70 -5.34 -9.35
CA THR A 152 -12.61 -6.17 -9.84
C THR A 152 -12.09 -7.06 -8.72
N LEU A 153 -11.55 -8.23 -9.09
CA LEU A 153 -10.94 -9.16 -8.15
C LEU A 153 -9.44 -8.87 -8.03
N LEU A 154 -8.99 -8.72 -6.80
CA LEU A 154 -7.58 -8.62 -6.44
C LEU A 154 -7.15 -9.91 -5.74
N ARG A 155 -6.03 -10.49 -6.16
CA ARG A 155 -5.41 -11.65 -5.52
C ARG A 155 -4.16 -11.22 -4.79
N GLY A 156 -4.19 -11.31 -3.46
CA GLY A 156 -3.06 -11.02 -2.59
C GLY A 156 -2.45 -12.30 -2.00
N LYS A 157 -1.58 -12.14 -1.02
CA LYS A 157 -0.91 -13.26 -0.34
C LYS A 157 -1.86 -13.92 0.66
N MET A 158 -2.42 -15.08 0.28
CA MET A 158 -3.42 -15.84 1.06
C MET A 158 -4.75 -15.08 1.28
N VAL A 159 -5.12 -14.20 0.35
CA VAL A 159 -6.35 -13.43 0.35
C VAL A 159 -6.84 -13.18 -1.09
N VAL A 160 -8.14 -13.13 -1.25
CA VAL A 160 -8.80 -12.64 -2.47
C VAL A 160 -9.78 -11.54 -2.06
N GLU A 161 -9.74 -10.41 -2.75
CA GLU A 161 -10.53 -9.22 -2.43
C GLU A 161 -11.29 -8.71 -3.65
N ALA A 162 -12.59 -8.54 -3.50
CA ALA A 162 -13.42 -7.81 -4.47
C ALA A 162 -13.43 -6.33 -4.08
N LYS A 163 -13.02 -5.45 -5.00
CA LYS A 163 -12.86 -4.01 -4.76
C LYS A 163 -13.29 -3.19 -5.98
N PRO A 164 -13.47 -1.86 -5.84
CA PRO A 164 -13.75 -0.99 -6.98
C PRO A 164 -12.73 -1.17 -8.11
N GLY A 165 -13.22 -1.30 -9.34
CA GLY A 165 -12.41 -1.36 -10.54
C GLY A 165 -11.73 -0.01 -10.85
N GLY A 166 -10.65 -0.05 -11.62
CA GLY A 166 -9.88 1.16 -11.97
C GLY A 166 -8.92 1.65 -10.88
N ALA A 167 -9.06 1.17 -9.64
CA ALA A 167 -8.14 1.46 -8.55
C ALA A 167 -6.97 0.49 -8.53
N SER A 168 -5.76 1.02 -8.49
CA SER A 168 -4.53 0.27 -8.23
C SER A 168 -3.51 1.17 -7.54
N LYS A 169 -2.52 0.58 -6.86
CA LYS A 169 -1.42 1.36 -6.28
C LYS A 169 -0.67 2.13 -7.37
N GLY A 170 -0.55 1.58 -8.58
CA GLY A 170 0.05 2.26 -9.73
C GLY A 170 -0.73 3.50 -10.17
N SER A 171 -2.05 3.39 -10.38
CA SER A 171 -2.88 4.53 -10.77
C SER A 171 -2.93 5.62 -9.70
N ALA A 172 -2.89 5.25 -8.42
CA ALA A 172 -2.81 6.20 -7.31
C ALA A 172 -1.49 6.98 -7.30
N ILE A 173 -0.35 6.31 -7.52
CA ILE A 173 0.96 6.95 -7.65
C ILE A 173 0.97 7.93 -8.84
N GLU A 174 0.45 7.50 -9.99
CA GLU A 174 0.35 8.38 -11.16
C GLU A 174 -0.53 9.62 -10.90
N ALA A 175 -1.59 9.48 -10.10
CA ALA A 175 -2.42 10.62 -9.72
C ALA A 175 -1.64 11.61 -8.84
N PHE A 176 -0.90 11.15 -7.83
CA PHE A 176 -0.03 12.01 -7.02
C PHE A 176 1.03 12.73 -7.85
N LEU A 177 1.64 12.07 -8.84
CA LEU A 177 2.69 12.68 -9.67
C LEU A 177 2.19 13.81 -10.58
N ARG A 178 0.87 14.02 -10.70
CA ARG A 178 0.26 15.13 -11.46
C ARG A 178 0.08 16.40 -10.64
N GLU A 179 0.32 16.35 -9.33
CA GLU A 179 0.07 17.46 -8.41
C GLU A 179 1.25 17.72 -7.47
N GLY A 180 1.31 18.95 -6.93
CA GLY A 180 2.29 19.26 -5.90
C GLY A 180 2.02 18.48 -4.60
N PRO A 181 3.10 18.12 -3.87
CA PRO A 181 4.52 18.38 -4.08
C PRO A 181 5.25 17.33 -4.95
N PHE A 182 4.55 16.37 -5.55
CA PHE A 182 5.13 15.22 -6.26
C PHE A 182 5.47 15.53 -7.72
N LEU A 183 4.83 16.57 -8.30
CA LEU A 183 4.98 16.91 -9.70
C LEU A 183 6.43 17.16 -10.10
N GLY A 184 6.87 16.53 -11.20
CA GLY A 184 8.21 16.69 -11.76
C GLY A 184 9.33 15.99 -11.00
N ARG A 185 9.00 15.20 -9.95
CA ARG A 185 9.98 14.44 -9.18
C ARG A 185 10.14 13.00 -9.67
N THR A 186 11.30 12.42 -9.43
CA THR A 186 11.57 11.02 -9.73
C THR A 186 10.85 10.13 -8.71
N PRO A 187 9.90 9.26 -9.13
CA PRO A 187 9.13 8.45 -8.20
C PRO A 187 9.95 7.25 -7.68
N VAL A 188 9.84 7.00 -6.39
CA VAL A 188 10.32 5.78 -5.74
C VAL A 188 9.15 5.15 -5.02
N PHE A 189 8.88 3.88 -5.29
CA PHE A 189 7.84 3.13 -4.58
C PHE A 189 8.44 1.91 -3.90
N VAL A 190 8.10 1.73 -2.62
CA VAL A 190 8.53 0.61 -1.78
C VAL A 190 7.31 -0.19 -1.36
N GLY A 191 7.34 -1.52 -1.54
CA GLY A 191 6.23 -2.41 -1.23
C GLY A 191 6.66 -3.87 -1.08
N ASP A 192 5.80 -4.73 -0.53
CA ASP A 192 6.11 -6.13 -0.20
C ASP A 192 5.23 -7.18 -0.89
N ASP A 193 4.05 -6.82 -1.40
CA ASP A 193 3.06 -7.79 -1.88
C ASP A 193 2.83 -7.73 -3.41
N VAL A 194 2.06 -8.68 -3.89
CA VAL A 194 1.61 -8.77 -5.30
C VAL A 194 0.86 -7.50 -5.73
N THR A 195 0.13 -6.86 -4.81
CA THR A 195 -0.59 -5.62 -5.06
C THR A 195 0.33 -4.44 -5.39
N ASP A 196 1.61 -4.52 -4.99
CA ASP A 196 2.63 -3.51 -5.24
C ASP A 196 3.24 -3.59 -6.63
N GLU A 197 3.11 -4.72 -7.30
CA GLU A 197 3.69 -4.93 -8.63
C GLU A 197 3.19 -3.89 -9.65
N ALA A 198 1.91 -3.50 -9.56
CA ALA A 198 1.35 -2.41 -10.38
C ALA A 198 2.02 -1.05 -10.08
N GLY A 199 2.37 -0.81 -8.81
CA GLY A 199 3.10 0.37 -8.37
C GLY A 199 4.55 0.36 -8.87
N PHE A 200 5.27 -0.76 -8.73
CA PHE A 200 6.64 -0.91 -9.25
C PHE A 200 6.68 -0.67 -10.76
N ALA A 201 5.77 -1.31 -11.51
CA ALA A 201 5.69 -1.11 -12.96
C ALA A 201 5.41 0.36 -13.34
N ALA A 202 4.53 1.04 -12.59
CA ALA A 202 4.20 2.45 -12.83
C ALA A 202 5.40 3.37 -12.61
N VAL A 203 6.07 3.29 -11.45
CA VAL A 203 7.22 4.16 -11.16
C VAL A 203 8.38 3.91 -12.11
N GLN A 204 8.66 2.66 -12.47
CA GLN A 204 9.75 2.30 -13.37
C GLN A 204 9.50 2.77 -14.81
N ARG A 205 8.25 2.71 -15.29
CA ARG A 205 7.86 3.29 -16.58
C ARG A 205 8.08 4.80 -16.62
N LEU A 206 7.97 5.48 -15.49
CA LEU A 206 8.19 6.92 -15.33
C LEU A 206 9.65 7.28 -15.00
N GLY A 207 10.60 6.35 -15.19
CA GLY A 207 12.03 6.57 -14.95
C GLY A 207 12.43 6.56 -13.48
N GLY A 208 11.54 6.10 -12.61
CA GLY A 208 11.77 5.96 -11.17
C GLY A 208 12.22 4.57 -10.75
N LEU A 209 12.07 4.24 -9.46
CA LEU A 209 12.55 3.01 -8.85
C LEU A 209 11.47 2.29 -8.06
N GLY A 210 11.26 1.00 -8.37
CA GLY A 210 10.54 0.05 -7.54
C GLY A 210 11.48 -0.69 -6.61
N VAL A 211 11.14 -0.79 -5.33
CA VAL A 211 11.90 -1.50 -4.29
C VAL A 211 11.00 -2.52 -3.60
N LYS A 212 11.28 -3.79 -3.80
CA LYS A 212 10.59 -4.91 -3.14
C LYS A 212 11.11 -5.10 -1.73
N VAL A 213 10.22 -5.22 -0.75
CA VAL A 213 10.56 -5.69 0.60
C VAL A 213 10.24 -7.19 0.70
N GLY A 214 11.17 -7.97 1.25
CA GLY A 214 11.00 -9.43 1.41
C GLY A 214 11.23 -10.23 0.13
N GLU A 215 10.89 -11.50 0.20
CA GLU A 215 11.13 -12.51 -0.84
C GLU A 215 10.00 -12.57 -1.89
N GLY A 216 10.18 -13.40 -2.90
CA GLY A 216 9.20 -13.72 -3.94
C GLY A 216 9.49 -13.06 -5.28
N PRO A 217 8.73 -13.43 -6.32
CA PRO A 217 8.84 -12.83 -7.66
C PRO A 217 8.46 -11.35 -7.62
N THR A 218 9.14 -10.53 -8.44
CA THR A 218 8.82 -9.10 -8.54
C THR A 218 9.38 -8.50 -9.83
N VAL A 219 8.71 -7.45 -10.33
CA VAL A 219 9.24 -6.59 -11.40
C VAL A 219 10.07 -5.42 -10.82
N ALA A 220 10.13 -5.25 -9.50
CA ALA A 220 10.94 -4.21 -8.87
C ALA A 220 12.44 -4.40 -9.17
N TRP A 221 13.15 -3.31 -9.40
CA TRP A 221 14.57 -3.34 -9.75
C TRP A 221 15.51 -3.49 -8.55
N GLN A 222 15.02 -3.18 -7.36
CA GLN A 222 15.78 -3.35 -6.12
C GLN A 222 14.97 -4.14 -5.09
N ARG A 223 15.69 -4.64 -4.06
CA ARG A 223 15.11 -5.43 -2.98
C ARG A 223 15.77 -5.10 -1.66
N LEU A 224 14.94 -5.05 -0.62
CA LEU A 224 15.34 -5.03 0.79
C LEU A 224 14.87 -6.31 1.47
N ALA A 225 15.61 -6.77 2.46
CA ALA A 225 15.37 -8.08 3.08
C ALA A 225 14.02 -8.16 3.83
N ASN A 226 13.65 -7.09 4.54
CA ASN A 226 12.47 -7.04 5.40
C ASN A 226 12.15 -5.58 5.81
N PRO A 227 11.00 -5.32 6.47
CA PRO A 227 10.63 -3.98 6.94
C PRO A 227 11.67 -3.33 7.85
N GLY A 228 12.34 -4.11 8.70
CA GLY A 228 13.41 -3.61 9.57
C GLY A 228 14.59 -3.03 8.78
N ALA A 229 14.98 -3.68 7.67
CA ALA A 229 16.02 -3.17 6.78
C ALA A 229 15.60 -1.83 6.14
N LEU A 230 14.36 -1.69 5.71
CA LEU A 230 13.84 -0.43 5.17
C LEU A 230 13.86 0.69 6.22
N ARG A 231 13.40 0.43 7.44
CA ARG A 231 13.41 1.41 8.52
C ARG A 231 14.83 1.89 8.84
N LEU A 232 15.78 0.97 8.87
CA LEU A 232 17.19 1.30 9.07
C LEU A 232 17.76 2.19 7.93
N GLU A 233 17.40 1.91 6.68
CA GLU A 233 17.79 2.76 5.54
C GLU A 233 17.21 4.18 5.68
N PHE A 234 15.97 4.33 6.14
CA PHE A 234 15.36 5.63 6.39
C PHE A 234 16.04 6.38 7.54
N GLU A 235 16.33 5.72 8.66
CA GLU A 235 17.04 6.31 9.78
C GLU A 235 18.42 6.80 9.35
N ASN A 236 19.16 5.99 8.60
CA ASN A 236 20.46 6.36 8.05
C ASN A 236 20.36 7.56 7.10
N ALA A 237 19.35 7.58 6.22
CA ALA A 237 19.12 8.70 5.30
C ALA A 237 18.85 10.00 6.06
N VAL A 238 18.00 9.97 7.08
CA VAL A 238 17.69 11.13 7.92
C VAL A 238 18.94 11.60 8.65
N ALA A 239 19.69 10.70 9.32
CA ALA A 239 20.90 11.04 10.08
C ALA A 239 21.98 11.68 9.19
N MET A 240 22.26 11.12 8.01
CA MET A 240 23.25 11.68 7.08
C MET A 240 22.87 13.08 6.57
N LYS A 241 21.58 13.35 6.43
CA LYS A 241 21.09 14.60 5.87
C LYS A 241 20.98 15.70 6.91
N VAL A 242 20.65 15.35 8.14
CA VAL A 242 20.75 16.26 9.30
C VAL A 242 22.22 16.70 9.50
N ALA A 243 23.16 15.76 9.42
CA ALA A 243 24.60 16.08 9.53
C ALA A 243 25.08 17.04 8.43
N ARG A 244 24.65 16.85 7.17
CA ARG A 244 25.01 17.76 6.06
C ARG A 244 24.43 19.16 6.22
N LYS A 245 23.22 19.31 6.77
CA LYS A 245 22.57 20.61 7.01
C LYS A 245 23.24 21.39 8.15
N ALA A 246 23.81 20.68 9.13
CA ALA A 246 24.57 21.28 10.24
C ALA A 246 25.97 21.75 9.83
N SER A 247 26.49 21.29 8.68
CA SER A 247 27.84 21.61 8.17
C SER A 247 27.83 22.61 7.02
N ALA A 248 26.67 23.11 6.61
CA ALA A 248 26.48 24.13 5.55
C ALA A 248 26.03 25.46 6.15
#